data_e87e26de765aaa357b8068b2be4fd0ff
#
_entry.id   e87e26de765aaa357b8068b2be4fd0ff
#
_cell.length_a   1.000
_cell.length_b   1.000
_cell.length_c   1.000
_cell.angle_alpha   90.00
_cell.angle_beta   90.00
_cell.angle_gamma   90.00
#
_symmetry.space_group_name_H-M   'P 1'
#
loop_
_entity.id
_entity.type
_entity.pdbx_description
1 polymer ?
#
loop_
_entity_poly.entity_id
_entity_poly.type
_entity_poly.pdbx_seq_one_letter_code
_entity_poly.pdbx_strand_id
1 'polypeptide(L)'
;MKKYLNKKQIIISLCVAAAVAIIALIVQEIKPKNADDYAEYSKKTNIFTMGDKSMTLDEAFFITKNRQAYYEEYYYTYGTSFSWNIPVEMGKTYEDLVLEETFQFIKEVFVLSEYALDNDLDLTADEKNAVASSVSSFMTSSDSKIITATKASEDLVSRVYTRTSLYDKVCAQILKDVDLTVDPEDARQCLVAIVELSPQYFDAPDRIADKILESVNSGEVIGGVATVYDATAEKINVGKNTNINEDLKTFCLSLKDDECKTIEINGVYYVVYCYLQNDELVTASAKEVLLEEKKASYITAFVEELEKENPVTINTEAWETVNFDEPVFTKNDIVQSQ
;
A
#
# COMPACT_ATOMS: atom_id res chain seq x y z
N MET A 1 -13.71 -24.47 -7.03
CA MET A 1 -15.12 -24.05 -7.13
C MET A 1 -15.18 -22.68 -7.82
N LYS A 2 -15.70 -22.57 -9.05
CA LYS A 2 -15.86 -21.28 -9.75
C LYS A 2 -16.97 -20.47 -9.06
N LYS A 3 -16.62 -19.37 -8.37
CA LYS A 3 -17.60 -18.40 -7.90
C LYS A 3 -18.18 -17.67 -9.12
N TYR A 4 -19.44 -17.92 -9.42
CA TYR A 4 -20.19 -17.15 -10.40
C TYR A 4 -20.40 -15.72 -9.85
N LEU A 5 -19.84 -14.72 -10.52
CA LEU A 5 -20.17 -13.32 -10.30
C LEU A 5 -21.67 -13.10 -10.51
N ASN A 6 -22.29 -12.40 -9.57
CA ASN A 6 -23.72 -12.11 -9.58
C ASN A 6 -24.06 -11.23 -10.80
N LYS A 7 -25.17 -11.53 -11.51
CA LYS A 7 -25.62 -10.80 -12.71
C LYS A 7 -25.63 -9.26 -12.54
N LYS A 8 -25.87 -8.74 -11.33
CA LYS A 8 -25.78 -7.31 -11.04
C LYS A 8 -24.35 -6.74 -11.16
N GLN A 9 -23.34 -7.48 -10.72
CA GLN A 9 -21.93 -7.06 -10.82
C GLN A 9 -21.43 -7.07 -12.27
N ILE A 10 -21.91 -8.01 -13.08
CA ILE A 10 -21.60 -8.07 -14.52
C ILE A 10 -22.25 -6.90 -15.27
N ILE A 11 -23.49 -6.51 -14.93
CA ILE A 11 -24.19 -5.39 -15.55
C ILE A 11 -23.53 -4.05 -15.19
N ILE A 12 -23.12 -3.86 -13.93
CA ILE A 12 -22.41 -2.65 -13.47
C ILE A 12 -21.05 -2.54 -14.19
N SER A 13 -20.31 -3.64 -14.29
CA SER A 13 -19.02 -3.68 -15.00
C SER A 13 -19.18 -3.40 -16.51
N LEU A 14 -20.24 -3.88 -17.14
CA LEU A 14 -20.54 -3.61 -18.56
C LEU A 14 -21.02 -2.17 -18.81
N CYS A 15 -21.78 -1.56 -17.89
CA CYS A 15 -22.19 -0.17 -17.98
C CYS A 15 -21.02 0.80 -17.82
N VAL A 16 -20.09 0.51 -16.90
CA VAL A 16 -18.86 1.30 -16.73
C VAL A 16 -17.95 1.17 -17.97
N ALA A 17 -17.77 -0.04 -18.51
CA ALA A 17 -16.99 -0.26 -19.73
C ALA A 17 -17.59 0.42 -20.97
N ALA A 18 -18.93 0.47 -21.09
CA ALA A 18 -19.61 1.14 -22.19
C ALA A 18 -19.55 2.67 -22.08
N ALA A 19 -19.61 3.22 -20.87
CA ALA A 19 -19.44 4.66 -20.62
C ALA A 19 -18.01 5.11 -20.96
N VAL A 20 -17.00 4.34 -20.58
CA VAL A 20 -15.58 4.60 -20.92
C VAL A 20 -15.35 4.54 -22.43
N ALA A 21 -15.97 3.59 -23.15
CA ALA A 21 -15.80 3.46 -24.60
C ALA A 21 -16.47 4.58 -25.40
N ILE A 22 -17.54 5.19 -24.91
CA ILE A 22 -18.24 6.30 -25.59
C ILE A 22 -17.50 7.62 -25.38
N ILE A 23 -16.86 7.81 -24.24
CA ILE A 23 -16.05 8.99 -23.91
C ILE A 23 -14.73 8.99 -24.70
N ALA A 24 -14.11 7.82 -24.90
CA ALA A 24 -12.86 7.69 -25.66
C ALA A 24 -12.96 8.07 -27.16
N LEU A 25 -14.16 8.20 -27.70
CA LEU A 25 -14.39 8.56 -29.11
C LEU A 25 -14.55 10.07 -29.36
N ILE A 26 -14.64 10.91 -28.33
CA ILE A 26 -14.93 12.35 -28.46
C ILE A 26 -13.73 13.26 -28.20
N VAL A 27 -12.65 12.78 -27.56
CA VAL A 27 -11.53 13.65 -27.10
C VAL A 27 -10.18 13.21 -27.65
N GLN A 28 -9.99 13.35 -28.94
CA GLN A 28 -8.66 13.21 -29.57
C GLN A 28 -7.85 14.52 -29.60
N GLU A 29 -8.20 15.57 -28.89
CA GLU A 29 -7.67 16.90 -29.19
C GLU A 29 -7.03 17.72 -28.05
N ILE A 30 -6.69 17.27 -26.89
CA ILE A 30 -5.88 18.12 -25.98
C ILE A 30 -4.95 17.26 -25.09
N LYS A 31 -4.03 16.50 -25.65
CA LYS A 31 -2.86 16.08 -24.87
C LYS A 31 -1.78 17.19 -24.96
N PRO A 32 -1.26 17.67 -23.82
CA PRO A 32 -0.20 18.67 -23.83
C PRO A 32 1.04 18.12 -24.56
N LYS A 33 1.64 18.96 -25.43
CA LYS A 33 2.73 18.54 -26.31
C LYS A 33 4.12 18.66 -25.67
N ASN A 34 4.23 19.38 -24.56
CA ASN A 34 5.46 19.60 -23.83
C ASN A 34 5.18 19.94 -22.34
N ALA A 35 6.23 20.05 -21.52
CA ALA A 35 6.12 20.27 -20.08
C ALA A 35 5.44 21.59 -19.69
N ASP A 36 5.62 22.66 -20.49
CA ASP A 36 5.02 23.96 -20.22
C ASP A 36 3.52 23.94 -20.55
N ASP A 37 3.14 23.32 -21.67
CA ASP A 37 1.74 23.09 -22.03
C ASP A 37 1.02 22.26 -20.97
N TYR A 38 1.70 21.25 -20.40
CA TYR A 38 1.17 20.44 -19.32
C TYR A 38 0.94 21.26 -18.04
N ALA A 39 1.86 22.15 -17.68
CA ALA A 39 1.73 22.99 -16.49
C ALA A 39 0.52 23.94 -16.58
N GLU A 40 0.28 24.51 -17.75
CA GLU A 40 -0.91 25.35 -18.01
C GLU A 40 -2.21 24.53 -18.04
N TYR A 41 -2.17 23.37 -18.69
CA TYR A 41 -3.30 22.42 -18.76
C TYR A 41 -3.70 21.94 -17.38
N SER A 42 -2.74 21.49 -16.56
CA SER A 42 -3.00 20.91 -15.25
C SER A 42 -3.64 21.91 -14.26
N LYS A 43 -3.24 23.18 -14.32
CA LYS A 43 -3.83 24.26 -13.50
C LYS A 43 -5.29 24.56 -13.84
N LYS A 44 -5.70 24.33 -15.07
CA LYS A 44 -7.04 24.65 -15.58
C LYS A 44 -7.95 23.43 -15.64
N THR A 45 -7.41 22.25 -15.46
CA THR A 45 -8.14 20.98 -15.55
C THR A 45 -8.51 20.48 -14.18
N ASN A 46 -9.78 20.27 -13.92
CA ASN A 46 -10.23 19.62 -12.70
C ASN A 46 -10.05 18.10 -12.85
N ILE A 47 -9.45 17.48 -11.84
CA ILE A 47 -9.38 16.02 -11.71
C ILE A 47 -10.62 15.47 -11.01
N PHE A 48 -11.10 16.18 -10.00
CA PHE A 48 -12.32 15.86 -9.27
C PHE A 48 -13.26 17.05 -9.25
N THR A 49 -14.58 16.76 -9.33
CA THR A 49 -15.65 17.76 -9.08
C THR A 49 -16.73 17.12 -8.21
N MET A 50 -17.29 17.91 -7.27
CA MET A 50 -18.37 17.52 -6.38
C MET A 50 -19.27 18.75 -6.17
N GLY A 51 -20.40 18.80 -6.88
CA GLY A 51 -21.23 20.01 -6.96
C GLY A 51 -20.47 21.17 -7.63
N ASP A 52 -20.30 22.27 -6.92
CA ASP A 52 -19.55 23.46 -7.35
C ASP A 52 -18.07 23.44 -6.92
N LYS A 53 -17.64 22.39 -6.23
CA LYS A 53 -16.29 22.22 -5.69
C LYS A 53 -15.42 21.42 -6.63
N SER A 54 -14.12 21.69 -6.61
CA SER A 54 -13.18 20.98 -7.47
C SER A 54 -11.77 20.91 -6.88
N MET A 55 -11.02 19.91 -7.33
CA MET A 55 -9.58 19.79 -7.19
C MET A 55 -8.94 19.80 -8.57
N THR A 56 -7.88 20.54 -8.74
CA THR A 56 -7.19 20.66 -10.03
C THR A 56 -6.17 19.54 -10.22
N LEU A 57 -5.86 19.25 -11.47
CA LEU A 57 -4.90 18.21 -11.84
C LEU A 57 -3.49 18.54 -11.34
N ASP A 58 -3.09 19.82 -11.24
CA ASP A 58 -1.79 20.21 -10.70
C ASP A 58 -1.63 19.84 -9.21
N GLU A 59 -2.72 19.92 -8.42
CA GLU A 59 -2.72 19.47 -7.02
C GLU A 59 -2.51 17.95 -6.93
N ALA A 60 -3.23 17.18 -7.74
CA ALA A 60 -3.09 15.73 -7.80
C ALA A 60 -1.69 15.31 -8.30
N PHE A 61 -1.19 15.97 -9.34
CA PHE A 61 0.14 15.75 -9.89
C PHE A 61 1.24 16.04 -8.87
N PHE A 62 1.13 17.13 -8.11
CA PHE A 62 2.07 17.47 -7.06
C PHE A 62 2.16 16.36 -6.00
N ILE A 63 1.02 15.87 -5.51
CA ILE A 63 0.97 14.78 -4.52
C ILE A 63 1.62 13.52 -5.09
N THR A 64 1.26 13.16 -6.33
CA THR A 64 1.75 11.94 -7.00
C THR A 64 3.25 11.98 -7.23
N LYS A 65 3.80 13.10 -7.71
CA LYS A 65 5.24 13.24 -7.93
C LYS A 65 6.07 13.29 -6.64
N ASN A 66 5.53 13.84 -5.55
CA ASN A 66 6.17 13.74 -4.24
C ASN A 66 6.22 12.28 -3.76
N ARG A 67 5.15 11.53 -3.99
CA ARG A 67 5.13 10.09 -3.65
C ARG A 67 6.12 9.29 -4.47
N GLN A 68 6.22 9.57 -5.77
CA GLN A 68 7.26 8.99 -6.64
C GLN A 68 8.66 9.29 -6.10
N ALA A 69 8.96 10.55 -5.79
CA ALA A 69 10.25 10.97 -5.25
C ALA A 69 10.61 10.21 -3.97
N TYR A 70 9.65 10.08 -3.04
CA TYR A 70 9.82 9.34 -1.80
C TYR A 70 10.21 7.87 -2.03
N TYR A 71 9.51 7.15 -2.92
CA TYR A 71 9.82 5.75 -3.21
C TYR A 71 11.19 5.61 -3.89
N GLU A 72 11.50 6.46 -4.87
CA GLU A 72 12.79 6.42 -5.56
C GLU A 72 13.95 6.69 -4.60
N GLU A 73 13.85 7.73 -3.74
CA GLU A 73 14.84 8.03 -2.72
C GLU A 73 15.02 6.86 -1.75
N TYR A 74 13.92 6.29 -1.25
CA TYR A 74 13.94 5.17 -0.31
C TYR A 74 14.66 3.96 -0.90
N TYR A 75 14.24 3.48 -2.06
CA TYR A 75 14.81 2.29 -2.66
C TYR A 75 16.27 2.46 -3.08
N TYR A 76 16.64 3.62 -3.61
CA TYR A 76 18.03 3.87 -3.99
C TYR A 76 18.94 4.10 -2.80
N THR A 77 18.44 4.66 -1.70
CA THR A 77 19.20 4.81 -0.44
C THR A 77 19.59 3.46 0.14
N TYR A 78 18.68 2.49 0.12
CA TYR A 78 18.95 1.15 0.64
C TYR A 78 19.61 0.21 -0.37
N GLY A 79 20.06 0.71 -1.52
CA GLY A 79 20.88 -0.04 -2.49
C GLY A 79 20.14 -1.14 -3.24
N THR A 80 18.80 -1.15 -3.20
CA THR A 80 17.99 -2.14 -3.89
C THR A 80 17.92 -1.86 -5.40
N SER A 81 17.76 -2.91 -6.21
CA SER A 81 17.36 -2.76 -7.60
C SER A 81 15.88 -2.39 -7.63
N PHE A 82 15.56 -1.20 -8.12
CA PHE A 82 14.19 -0.71 -8.19
C PHE A 82 13.79 -0.37 -9.62
N SER A 83 12.58 -0.71 -9.98
CA SER A 83 11.94 -0.32 -11.24
C SER A 83 10.43 -0.25 -11.03
N TRP A 84 9.81 0.78 -11.55
CA TRP A 84 8.36 0.94 -11.55
C TRP A 84 7.63 -0.17 -12.32
N ASN A 85 8.29 -0.78 -13.32
CA ASN A 85 7.75 -1.86 -14.14
C ASN A 85 7.87 -3.26 -13.53
N ILE A 86 8.20 -3.39 -12.23
CA ILE A 86 8.23 -4.69 -11.56
C ILE A 86 6.80 -5.26 -11.53
N PRO A 87 6.58 -6.47 -12.09
CA PRO A 87 5.28 -7.11 -12.00
C PRO A 87 4.94 -7.43 -10.54
N VAL A 88 3.72 -7.07 -10.14
CA VAL A 88 3.17 -7.40 -8.82
C VAL A 88 2.10 -8.49 -8.97
N GLU A 89 0.84 -8.20 -8.72
CA GLU A 89 -0.25 -9.17 -8.82
C GLU A 89 -1.15 -8.90 -10.03
N MET A 90 -1.82 -9.94 -10.55
CA MET A 90 -2.87 -9.83 -11.58
C MET A 90 -2.50 -9.03 -12.84
N GLY A 91 -1.22 -9.04 -13.23
CA GLY A 91 -0.75 -8.37 -14.44
C GLY A 91 -0.55 -6.86 -14.28
N LYS A 92 -0.56 -6.34 -13.06
CA LYS A 92 -0.20 -4.96 -12.72
C LYS A 92 1.29 -4.82 -12.48
N THR A 93 1.79 -3.61 -12.69
CA THR A 93 3.13 -3.20 -12.29
C THR A 93 3.10 -2.54 -10.90
N TYR A 94 4.26 -2.33 -10.31
CA TYR A 94 4.38 -1.59 -9.06
C TYR A 94 3.93 -0.13 -9.23
N GLU A 95 4.15 0.47 -10.41
CA GLU A 95 3.61 1.78 -10.77
C GLU A 95 2.09 1.81 -10.68
N ASP A 96 1.42 0.83 -11.32
CA ASP A 96 -0.05 0.76 -11.30
C ASP A 96 -0.60 0.71 -9.88
N LEU A 97 0.04 -0.10 -9.01
CA LEU A 97 -0.36 -0.21 -7.62
C LEU A 97 -0.22 1.13 -6.87
N VAL A 98 0.94 1.79 -6.98
CA VAL A 98 1.20 3.06 -6.29
C VAL A 98 0.32 4.18 -6.85
N LEU A 99 0.04 4.20 -8.16
CA LEU A 99 -0.89 5.18 -8.76
C LEU A 99 -2.32 4.96 -8.27
N GLU A 100 -2.80 3.73 -8.17
CA GLU A 100 -4.15 3.43 -7.64
C GLU A 100 -4.30 3.87 -6.18
N GLU A 101 -3.34 3.52 -5.32
CA GLU A 101 -3.34 3.95 -3.92
C GLU A 101 -3.27 5.47 -3.78
N THR A 102 -2.44 6.11 -4.62
CA THR A 102 -2.29 7.57 -4.61
C THR A 102 -3.57 8.26 -5.07
N PHE A 103 -4.21 7.75 -6.11
CA PHE A 103 -5.47 8.25 -6.60
C PHE A 103 -6.58 8.20 -5.53
N GLN A 104 -6.70 7.06 -4.86
CA GLN A 104 -7.67 6.90 -3.77
C GLN A 104 -7.40 7.90 -2.63
N PHE A 105 -6.15 8.04 -2.21
CA PHE A 105 -5.76 9.02 -1.20
C PHE A 105 -6.10 10.46 -1.61
N ILE A 106 -5.78 10.86 -2.86
CA ILE A 106 -6.08 12.21 -3.35
C ILE A 106 -7.59 12.46 -3.37
N LYS A 107 -8.40 11.46 -3.75
CA LYS A 107 -9.86 11.55 -3.71
C LYS A 107 -10.37 11.75 -2.29
N GLU A 108 -9.84 11.00 -1.33
CA GLU A 108 -10.19 11.16 0.09
C GLU A 108 -9.79 12.54 0.63
N VAL A 109 -8.60 13.04 0.28
CA VAL A 109 -8.15 14.40 0.62
C VAL A 109 -9.12 15.45 0.05
N PHE A 110 -9.55 15.29 -1.20
CA PHE A 110 -10.53 16.20 -1.81
C PHE A 110 -11.86 16.17 -1.05
N VAL A 111 -12.48 15.00 -0.91
CA VAL A 111 -13.81 14.87 -0.28
C VAL A 111 -13.80 15.37 1.17
N LEU A 112 -12.81 14.96 1.97
CA LEU A 112 -12.77 15.32 3.38
C LEU A 112 -12.34 16.78 3.61
N SER A 113 -11.49 17.36 2.77
CA SER A 113 -11.19 18.79 2.86
C SER A 113 -12.40 19.66 2.56
N GLU A 114 -13.24 19.27 1.58
CA GLU A 114 -14.49 19.99 1.29
C GLU A 114 -15.54 19.76 2.40
N TYR A 115 -15.65 18.53 2.92
CA TYR A 115 -16.47 18.23 4.08
C TYR A 115 -16.10 19.10 5.29
N ALA A 116 -14.80 19.32 5.54
CA ALA A 116 -14.34 20.19 6.62
C ALA A 116 -14.90 21.61 6.47
N LEU A 117 -14.82 22.20 5.28
CA LEU A 117 -15.29 23.55 5.00
C LEU A 117 -16.81 23.66 5.12
N ASP A 118 -17.55 22.64 4.70
CA ASP A 118 -19.02 22.61 4.79
C ASP A 118 -19.55 22.46 6.22
N ASN A 119 -18.70 21.96 7.14
CA ASN A 119 -19.06 21.69 8.52
C ASN A 119 -18.34 22.61 9.53
N ASP A 120 -17.87 23.78 9.10
CA ASP A 120 -17.22 24.78 9.93
C ASP A 120 -15.96 24.25 10.67
N LEU A 121 -15.28 23.26 10.07
CA LEU A 121 -14.03 22.66 10.58
C LEU A 121 -12.77 23.32 9.99
N ASP A 122 -12.83 24.59 9.60
CA ASP A 122 -11.69 25.31 9.04
C ASP A 122 -10.46 25.29 9.98
N LEU A 123 -9.30 25.47 9.38
CA LEU A 123 -8.04 25.55 10.13
C LEU A 123 -8.03 26.76 11.06
N THR A 124 -7.59 26.56 12.28
CA THR A 124 -7.33 27.65 13.25
C THR A 124 -6.18 28.55 12.76
N ALA A 125 -6.00 29.70 13.40
CA ALA A 125 -4.89 30.60 13.07
C ALA A 125 -3.52 29.93 13.25
N ASP A 126 -3.35 29.10 14.27
CA ASP A 126 -2.10 28.37 14.53
C ASP A 126 -1.84 27.28 13.48
N GLU A 127 -2.89 26.54 13.07
CA GLU A 127 -2.80 25.53 12.00
C GLU A 127 -2.47 26.20 10.65
N LYS A 128 -3.08 27.35 10.33
CA LYS A 128 -2.74 28.16 9.13
C LYS A 128 -1.29 28.64 9.15
N ASN A 129 -0.78 29.07 10.30
CA ASN A 129 0.63 29.45 10.47
C ASN A 129 1.56 28.22 10.31
N ALA A 130 1.16 27.05 10.81
CA ALA A 130 1.91 25.81 10.62
C ALA A 130 1.98 25.41 9.13
N VAL A 131 0.86 25.50 8.41
CA VAL A 131 0.82 25.29 6.95
C VAL A 131 1.78 26.26 6.24
N ALA A 132 1.71 27.56 6.53
CA ALA A 132 2.59 28.56 5.90
C ALA A 132 4.08 28.27 6.18
N SER A 133 4.42 27.85 7.39
CA SER A 133 5.78 27.45 7.76
C SER A 133 6.23 26.20 7.01
N SER A 134 5.35 25.21 6.84
CA SER A 134 5.63 23.99 6.07
C SER A 134 5.82 24.30 4.58
N VAL A 135 5.01 25.19 4.00
CA VAL A 135 5.18 25.66 2.61
C VAL A 135 6.56 26.31 2.42
N SER A 136 6.93 27.24 3.30
CA SER A 136 8.23 27.89 3.26
C SER A 136 9.38 26.89 3.39
N SER A 137 9.26 25.93 4.31
CA SER A 137 10.25 24.87 4.49
C SER A 137 10.36 24.00 3.24
N PHE A 138 9.26 23.57 2.64
CA PHE A 138 9.27 22.79 1.39
C PHE A 138 9.98 23.55 0.28
N MET A 139 9.64 24.80 0.05
CA MET A 139 10.21 25.62 -1.04
C MET A 139 11.70 25.93 -0.85
N THR A 140 12.20 25.93 0.39
CA THR A 140 13.61 26.28 0.69
C THR A 140 14.52 25.09 0.96
N SER A 141 13.95 23.97 1.43
CA SER A 141 14.74 22.83 1.93
C SER A 141 14.59 21.57 1.07
N SER A 142 13.60 21.50 0.16
CA SER A 142 13.46 20.37 -0.75
C SER A 142 14.53 20.39 -1.83
N ASP A 143 14.92 19.18 -2.28
CA ASP A 143 15.81 19.03 -3.42
C ASP A 143 15.22 19.73 -4.66
N SER A 144 16.06 20.41 -5.42
CA SER A 144 15.66 21.11 -6.65
C SER A 144 14.99 20.18 -7.68
N LYS A 145 15.31 18.88 -7.67
CA LYS A 145 14.68 17.87 -8.52
C LYS A 145 13.23 17.63 -8.11
N ILE A 146 12.92 17.58 -6.81
CA ILE A 146 11.56 17.51 -6.31
C ILE A 146 10.77 18.74 -6.73
N ILE A 147 11.33 19.95 -6.52
CA ILE A 147 10.69 21.21 -6.91
C ILE A 147 10.37 21.20 -8.41
N THR A 148 11.33 20.77 -9.24
CA THR A 148 11.16 20.70 -10.69
C THR A 148 10.15 19.65 -11.12
N ALA A 149 10.24 18.43 -10.59
CA ALA A 149 9.39 17.31 -10.97
C ALA A 149 7.93 17.53 -10.56
N THR A 150 7.70 18.11 -9.38
CA THR A 150 6.37 18.45 -8.86
C THR A 150 5.79 19.72 -9.46
N LYS A 151 6.59 20.49 -10.22
CA LYS A 151 6.23 21.84 -10.71
C LYS A 151 5.78 22.77 -9.60
N ALA A 152 6.39 22.62 -8.41
CA ALA A 152 6.02 23.34 -7.21
C ALA A 152 6.07 24.85 -7.37
N SER A 153 5.03 25.50 -6.91
CA SER A 153 4.97 26.93 -6.62
C SER A 153 4.42 27.12 -5.21
N GLU A 154 4.73 28.25 -4.59
CA GLU A 154 4.25 28.55 -3.24
C GLU A 154 2.72 28.44 -3.14
N ASP A 155 1.99 28.93 -4.15
CA ASP A 155 0.53 28.83 -4.25
C ASP A 155 0.05 27.36 -4.32
N LEU A 156 0.64 26.54 -5.21
CA LEU A 156 0.28 25.14 -5.34
C LEU A 156 0.54 24.35 -4.05
N VAL A 157 1.74 24.51 -3.47
CA VAL A 157 2.10 23.84 -2.23
C VAL A 157 1.18 24.28 -1.09
N SER A 158 0.81 25.58 -1.01
CA SER A 158 -0.13 26.11 -0.02
C SER A 158 -1.51 25.50 -0.16
N ARG A 159 -2.04 25.38 -1.38
CA ARG A 159 -3.36 24.74 -1.63
C ARG A 159 -3.35 23.26 -1.19
N VAL A 160 -2.33 22.52 -1.61
CA VAL A 160 -2.23 21.09 -1.26
C VAL A 160 -2.08 20.91 0.26
N TYR A 161 -1.19 21.66 0.90
CA TYR A 161 -0.96 21.54 2.34
C TYR A 161 -2.15 21.99 3.18
N THR A 162 -2.92 22.96 2.70
CA THR A 162 -4.18 23.34 3.35
C THR A 162 -5.18 22.20 3.27
N ARG A 163 -5.38 21.58 2.09
CA ARG A 163 -6.29 20.44 1.91
C ARG A 163 -5.88 19.23 2.75
N THR A 164 -4.60 18.87 2.77
CA THR A 164 -4.11 17.75 3.58
C THR A 164 -4.27 18.03 5.08
N SER A 165 -4.06 19.26 5.54
CA SER A 165 -4.29 19.63 6.95
C SER A 165 -5.77 19.58 7.33
N LEU A 166 -6.68 19.95 6.43
CA LEU A 166 -8.13 19.79 6.64
C LEU A 166 -8.53 18.32 6.67
N TYR A 167 -7.99 17.51 5.75
CA TYR A 167 -8.16 16.05 5.72
C TYR A 167 -7.74 15.44 7.07
N ASP A 168 -6.52 15.72 7.53
CA ASP A 168 -6.00 15.20 8.80
C ASP A 168 -6.90 15.59 9.99
N LYS A 169 -7.40 16.82 9.99
CA LYS A 169 -8.30 17.31 11.02
C LYS A 169 -9.63 16.55 11.05
N VAL A 170 -10.23 16.30 9.88
CA VAL A 170 -11.44 15.49 9.75
C VAL A 170 -11.18 14.05 10.16
N CYS A 171 -10.09 13.43 9.69
CA CYS A 171 -9.71 12.08 10.08
C CYS A 171 -9.57 11.94 11.60
N ALA A 172 -8.89 12.90 12.26
CA ALA A 172 -8.76 12.90 13.70
C ALA A 172 -10.12 13.00 14.42
N GLN A 173 -11.06 13.76 13.86
CA GLN A 173 -12.40 13.92 14.45
C GLN A 173 -13.26 12.66 14.25
N ILE A 174 -13.32 12.10 13.05
CA ILE A 174 -14.15 10.92 12.78
C ILE A 174 -13.64 9.67 13.50
N LEU A 175 -12.32 9.57 13.71
CA LEU A 175 -11.70 8.43 14.41
C LEU A 175 -11.76 8.55 15.94
N LYS A 176 -12.14 9.71 16.49
CA LYS A 176 -12.08 9.97 17.92
C LYS A 176 -12.91 9.01 18.78
N ASP A 177 -14.09 8.63 18.28
CA ASP A 177 -15.04 7.78 19.01
C ASP A 177 -15.13 6.36 18.40
N VAL A 178 -14.19 6.02 17.52
CA VAL A 178 -14.13 4.68 16.88
C VAL A 178 -13.36 3.71 17.75
N ASP A 179 -13.89 2.50 17.92
CA ASP A 179 -13.12 1.40 18.51
C ASP A 179 -12.07 0.89 17.54
N LEU A 180 -10.85 1.35 17.75
CA LEU A 180 -9.66 0.97 16.98
C LEU A 180 -8.87 -0.19 17.63
N THR A 181 -9.46 -0.89 18.60
CA THR A 181 -8.81 -2.03 19.25
C THR A 181 -8.49 -3.13 18.22
N VAL A 182 -7.24 -3.54 18.17
CA VAL A 182 -6.77 -4.70 17.40
C VAL A 182 -6.73 -5.90 18.33
N ASP A 183 -7.39 -7.00 17.95
CA ASP A 183 -7.32 -8.24 18.69
C ASP A 183 -5.87 -8.72 18.74
N PRO A 184 -5.30 -9.01 19.95
CA PRO A 184 -3.94 -9.51 20.06
C PRO A 184 -3.67 -10.77 19.21
N GLU A 185 -4.66 -11.65 19.06
CA GLU A 185 -4.52 -12.87 18.26
C GLU A 185 -4.45 -12.56 16.74
N ASP A 186 -5.09 -11.50 16.27
CA ASP A 186 -4.99 -11.07 14.86
C ASP A 186 -3.60 -10.53 14.53
N ALA A 187 -2.94 -9.91 15.49
CA ALA A 187 -1.60 -9.36 15.33
C ALA A 187 -0.47 -10.36 15.63
N ARG A 188 -0.77 -11.45 16.36
CA ARG A 188 0.23 -12.40 16.81
C ARG A 188 1.05 -12.99 15.67
N GLN A 189 2.37 -12.98 15.85
CA GLN A 189 3.35 -13.55 14.93
C GLN A 189 4.20 -14.58 15.66
N CYS A 190 4.18 -15.83 15.24
CA CYS A 190 5.10 -16.83 15.74
C CYS A 190 6.35 -16.89 14.84
N LEU A 191 7.50 -17.16 15.44
CA LEU A 191 8.76 -17.38 14.72
C LEU A 191 9.00 -18.88 14.61
N VAL A 192 8.97 -19.41 13.40
CA VAL A 192 9.13 -20.83 13.11
C VAL A 192 10.26 -21.11 12.13
N ALA A 193 10.79 -22.33 12.15
CA ALA A 193 11.54 -22.89 11.04
C ALA A 193 10.71 -24.00 10.41
N ILE A 194 10.55 -23.98 9.10
CA ILE A 194 9.77 -24.94 8.31
C ILE A 194 10.73 -25.70 7.39
N VAL A 195 10.69 -27.04 7.44
CA VAL A 195 11.33 -27.91 6.46
C VAL A 195 10.24 -28.55 5.63
N GLU A 196 10.22 -28.26 4.33
CA GLU A 196 9.30 -28.88 3.37
C GLU A 196 9.94 -30.09 2.71
N LEU A 197 9.26 -31.22 2.73
CA LEU A 197 9.69 -32.49 2.16
C LEU A 197 8.64 -32.97 1.16
N SER A 198 8.76 -32.51 -0.09
CA SER A 198 7.89 -32.92 -1.18
C SER A 198 8.33 -34.26 -1.77
N PRO A 199 7.41 -35.20 -2.04
CA PRO A 199 7.73 -36.47 -2.71
C PRO A 199 8.27 -36.29 -4.14
N GLN A 200 8.17 -35.08 -4.69
CA GLN A 200 8.80 -34.74 -5.97
C GLN A 200 10.33 -34.71 -5.87
N TYR A 201 10.87 -34.38 -4.70
CA TYR A 201 12.32 -34.17 -4.47
C TYR A 201 12.91 -35.19 -3.52
N PHE A 202 12.08 -35.90 -2.72
CA PHE A 202 12.53 -36.83 -1.69
C PHE A 202 11.86 -38.20 -1.85
N ASP A 203 12.64 -39.28 -1.92
CA ASP A 203 12.14 -40.65 -2.14
C ASP A 203 11.31 -41.21 -0.96
N ALA A 204 11.55 -40.74 0.27
CA ALA A 204 10.86 -41.18 1.48
C ALA A 204 10.65 -39.99 2.44
N PRO A 205 9.83 -39.00 2.07
CA PRO A 205 9.67 -37.76 2.82
C PRO A 205 9.13 -37.98 4.25
N ASP A 206 8.26 -38.97 4.45
CA ASP A 206 7.75 -39.42 5.74
C ASP A 206 8.87 -39.81 6.70
N ARG A 207 9.78 -40.70 6.24
CA ARG A 207 10.90 -41.20 7.05
C ARG A 207 11.95 -40.12 7.32
N ILE A 208 12.15 -39.21 6.36
CA ILE A 208 13.06 -38.08 6.56
C ILE A 208 12.46 -37.14 7.61
N ALA A 209 11.16 -36.84 7.52
CA ALA A 209 10.46 -36.01 8.51
C ALA A 209 10.59 -36.57 9.94
N ASP A 210 10.38 -37.88 10.09
CA ASP A 210 10.51 -38.58 11.39
C ASP A 210 11.95 -38.44 11.96
N LYS A 211 12.97 -38.62 11.11
CA LYS A 211 14.37 -38.51 11.54
C LYS A 211 14.76 -37.09 11.92
N ILE A 212 14.29 -36.09 11.15
CA ILE A 212 14.52 -34.67 11.50
C ILE A 212 13.86 -34.39 12.84
N LEU A 213 12.60 -34.81 13.02
CA LEU A 213 11.85 -34.62 14.25
C LEU A 213 12.57 -35.25 15.46
N GLU A 214 13.06 -36.51 15.32
CA GLU A 214 13.79 -37.23 16.38
C GLU A 214 15.08 -36.49 16.77
N SER A 215 15.90 -36.08 15.79
CA SER A 215 17.14 -35.34 16.00
C SER A 215 16.89 -33.99 16.68
N VAL A 216 15.90 -33.23 16.20
CA VAL A 216 15.56 -31.93 16.81
C VAL A 216 15.06 -32.10 18.24
N ASN A 217 14.22 -33.10 18.51
CA ASN A 217 13.74 -33.40 19.86
C ASN A 217 14.86 -33.93 20.79
N SER A 218 15.98 -34.40 20.21
CA SER A 218 17.17 -34.75 21.00
C SER A 218 18.10 -33.55 21.29
N GLY A 219 17.76 -32.37 20.78
CA GLY A 219 18.46 -31.11 21.04
C GLY A 219 19.34 -30.62 19.88
N GLU A 220 19.26 -31.25 18.70
CA GLU A 220 19.96 -30.76 17.52
C GLU A 220 19.25 -29.57 16.87
N VAL A 221 20.02 -28.68 16.20
CA VAL A 221 19.46 -27.51 15.51
C VAL A 221 18.83 -27.92 14.19
N ILE A 222 17.54 -27.60 13.99
CA ILE A 222 16.73 -27.99 12.83
C ILE A 222 17.42 -27.67 11.48
N GLY A 223 18.06 -26.51 11.33
CA GLY A 223 18.77 -26.13 10.09
C GLY A 223 19.95 -27.06 9.79
N GLY A 224 20.71 -27.45 10.81
CA GLY A 224 21.80 -28.42 10.66
C GLY A 224 21.31 -29.81 10.31
N VAL A 225 20.26 -30.28 10.98
CA VAL A 225 19.64 -31.59 10.73
C VAL A 225 19.03 -31.64 9.33
N ALA A 226 18.30 -30.62 8.91
CA ALA A 226 17.69 -30.55 7.56
C ALA A 226 18.76 -30.71 6.46
N THR A 227 19.90 -30.04 6.60
CA THR A 227 21.01 -30.09 5.64
C THR A 227 21.58 -31.49 5.47
N VAL A 228 21.56 -32.34 6.49
CA VAL A 228 22.02 -33.75 6.39
C VAL A 228 21.18 -34.56 5.39
N TYR A 229 19.94 -34.13 5.15
CA TYR A 229 19.00 -34.77 4.22
C TYR A 229 18.81 -33.97 2.93
N ASP A 230 19.72 -33.03 2.61
CA ASP A 230 19.62 -32.14 1.45
C ASP A 230 18.33 -31.26 1.46
N ALA A 231 17.78 -31.03 2.66
CA ALA A 231 16.63 -30.17 2.86
C ALA A 231 17.03 -28.81 3.47
N THR A 232 16.18 -27.81 3.32
CA THR A 232 16.39 -26.46 3.88
C THR A 232 15.35 -26.19 4.95
N ALA A 233 15.79 -25.66 6.08
CA ALA A 233 14.88 -25.12 7.09
C ALA A 233 14.72 -23.61 6.85
N GLU A 234 13.53 -23.20 6.39
CA GLU A 234 13.20 -21.80 6.19
C GLU A 234 12.70 -21.19 7.50
N LYS A 235 13.37 -20.11 7.96
CA LYS A 235 12.99 -19.40 9.17
C LYS A 235 12.13 -18.19 8.82
N ILE A 236 10.87 -18.20 9.25
CA ILE A 236 9.89 -17.16 8.94
C ILE A 236 9.03 -16.79 10.15
N ASN A 237 8.45 -15.58 10.11
CA ASN A 237 7.36 -15.22 11.00
C ASN A 237 6.02 -15.59 10.35
N VAL A 238 5.16 -16.25 11.10
CA VAL A 238 3.83 -16.67 10.67
C VAL A 238 2.78 -16.03 11.57
N GLY A 239 1.87 -15.28 10.95
CA GLY A 239 0.68 -14.72 11.56
C GLY A 239 -0.57 -15.05 10.76
N LYS A 240 -1.73 -14.57 11.20
CA LYS A 240 -3.03 -14.84 10.58
C LYS A 240 -3.07 -14.47 9.08
N ASN A 241 -2.39 -13.39 8.70
CA ASN A 241 -2.38 -12.84 7.33
C ASN A 241 -1.18 -13.33 6.48
N THR A 242 -0.33 -14.23 7.01
CA THR A 242 0.80 -14.76 6.24
C THR A 242 0.30 -15.58 5.05
N ASN A 243 0.83 -15.30 3.86
CA ASN A 243 0.43 -15.96 2.62
C ASN A 243 1.13 -17.32 2.47
N ILE A 244 0.69 -18.31 3.23
CA ILE A 244 1.08 -19.73 3.13
C ILE A 244 -0.17 -20.60 3.14
N ASN A 245 -0.02 -21.92 2.91
CA ASN A 245 -1.13 -22.85 3.00
C ASN A 245 -1.84 -22.72 4.36
N GLU A 246 -3.18 -22.68 4.38
CA GLU A 246 -4.00 -22.41 5.57
C GLU A 246 -3.83 -23.48 6.66
N ASP A 247 -3.71 -24.76 6.27
CA ASP A 247 -3.50 -25.86 7.22
C ASP A 247 -2.13 -25.75 7.88
N LEU A 248 -1.09 -25.40 7.07
CA LEU A 248 0.25 -25.17 7.59
C LEU A 248 0.31 -23.94 8.51
N LYS A 249 -0.36 -22.86 8.15
CA LYS A 249 -0.51 -21.65 8.98
C LYS A 249 -1.12 -21.96 10.34
N THR A 250 -2.28 -22.62 10.30
CA THR A 250 -3.00 -23.05 11.51
C THR A 250 -2.10 -23.93 12.39
N PHE A 251 -1.37 -24.84 11.76
CA PHE A 251 -0.46 -25.72 12.47
C PHE A 251 0.69 -24.93 13.12
N CYS A 252 1.37 -24.05 12.39
CA CYS A 252 2.42 -23.19 12.94
C CYS A 252 1.93 -22.36 14.14
N LEU A 253 0.77 -21.74 14.02
CA LEU A 253 0.17 -20.94 15.09
C LEU A 253 -0.27 -21.73 16.32
N SER A 254 -0.41 -23.05 16.21
CA SER A 254 -0.78 -23.95 17.32
C SER A 254 0.42 -24.40 18.17
N LEU A 255 1.65 -24.25 17.67
CA LEU A 255 2.85 -24.70 18.33
C LEU A 255 3.24 -23.78 19.51
N LYS A 256 3.90 -24.37 20.50
CA LYS A 256 4.47 -23.67 21.65
C LYS A 256 5.96 -23.41 21.44
N ASP A 257 6.53 -22.54 22.26
CA ASP A 257 7.97 -22.30 22.29
C ASP A 257 8.74 -23.62 22.41
N ASP A 258 9.78 -23.76 21.59
CA ASP A 258 10.66 -24.93 21.52
C ASP A 258 9.98 -26.23 21.11
N GLU A 259 8.75 -26.18 20.60
CA GLU A 259 8.04 -27.35 20.12
C GLU A 259 8.39 -27.66 18.65
N CYS A 260 8.76 -28.95 18.40
CA CYS A 260 8.95 -29.47 17.04
C CYS A 260 7.89 -30.52 16.74
N LYS A 261 7.20 -30.40 15.63
CA LYS A 261 6.18 -31.36 15.15
C LYS A 261 6.19 -31.48 13.64
N THR A 262 5.53 -32.53 13.16
CA THR A 262 5.32 -32.81 11.74
C THR A 262 3.83 -32.69 11.37
N ILE A 263 3.58 -32.30 10.13
CA ILE A 263 2.26 -32.32 9.51
C ILE A 263 2.39 -32.78 8.07
N GLU A 264 1.43 -33.56 7.58
CA GLU A 264 1.27 -33.90 6.17
C GLU A 264 0.12 -33.09 5.57
N ILE A 265 0.40 -32.41 4.44
CA ILE A 265 -0.60 -31.63 3.70
C ILE A 265 -0.50 -32.00 2.24
N ASN A 266 -1.56 -32.62 1.67
CA ASN A 266 -1.62 -33.03 0.28
C ASN A 266 -0.42 -33.91 -0.19
N GLY A 267 0.08 -34.77 0.69
CA GLY A 267 1.21 -35.65 0.41
C GLY A 267 2.59 -35.02 0.57
N VAL A 268 2.67 -33.74 0.95
CA VAL A 268 3.92 -33.06 1.33
C VAL A 268 4.05 -33.09 2.85
N TYR A 269 5.23 -33.48 3.35
CA TYR A 269 5.54 -33.50 4.76
C TYR A 269 6.24 -32.22 5.18
N TYR A 270 5.83 -31.65 6.29
CA TYR A 270 6.46 -30.46 6.87
C TYR A 270 6.96 -30.81 8.28
N VAL A 271 8.20 -30.45 8.57
CA VAL A 271 8.72 -30.44 9.95
C VAL A 271 8.81 -28.99 10.38
N VAL A 272 8.12 -28.64 11.46
CA VAL A 272 8.03 -27.27 11.94
C VAL A 272 8.58 -27.20 13.36
N TYR A 273 9.57 -26.33 13.57
CA TYR A 273 10.09 -25.99 14.90
C TYR A 273 9.68 -24.56 15.25
N CYS A 274 9.04 -24.37 16.38
CA CYS A 274 8.64 -23.06 16.87
C CYS A 274 9.72 -22.51 17.81
N TYR A 275 10.39 -21.42 17.40
CA TYR A 275 11.31 -20.69 18.26
C TYR A 275 10.58 -19.81 19.26
N LEU A 276 9.56 -19.10 18.81
CA LEU A 276 8.76 -18.20 19.62
C LEU A 276 7.30 -18.32 19.19
N GLN A 277 6.44 -18.69 20.11
CA GLN A 277 4.98 -18.71 19.93
C GLN A 277 4.43 -17.28 19.68
N ASN A 278 5.12 -16.28 20.21
CA ASN A 278 4.84 -14.87 20.01
C ASN A 278 6.16 -14.09 19.90
N ASP A 279 6.53 -13.69 18.69
CA ASP A 279 7.62 -12.75 18.46
C ASP A 279 7.10 -11.33 18.77
N GLU A 280 7.43 -10.82 19.96
CA GLU A 280 6.88 -9.56 20.48
C GLU A 280 7.17 -8.37 19.56
N LEU A 281 8.38 -8.30 18.96
CA LEU A 281 8.74 -7.17 18.07
C LEU A 281 7.93 -7.19 16.78
N VAL A 282 7.85 -8.36 16.14
CA VAL A 282 7.11 -8.49 14.88
C VAL A 282 5.60 -8.40 15.13
N THR A 283 5.11 -8.93 16.25
CA THR A 283 3.72 -8.78 16.68
C THR A 283 3.35 -7.32 16.93
N ALA A 284 4.23 -6.52 17.56
CA ALA A 284 4.00 -5.10 17.75
C ALA A 284 3.89 -4.35 16.42
N SER A 285 4.80 -4.64 15.47
CA SER A 285 4.76 -4.06 14.13
C SER A 285 3.50 -4.49 13.36
N ALA A 286 3.12 -5.77 13.44
CA ALA A 286 1.87 -6.26 12.82
C ALA A 286 0.63 -5.58 13.40
N LYS A 287 0.62 -5.32 14.71
CA LYS A 287 -0.46 -4.59 15.37
C LYS A 287 -0.58 -3.16 14.88
N GLU A 288 0.53 -2.47 14.66
CA GLU A 288 0.53 -1.11 14.09
C GLU A 288 -0.03 -1.11 12.66
N VAL A 289 0.38 -2.06 11.83
CA VAL A 289 -0.14 -2.22 10.46
C VAL A 289 -1.66 -2.44 10.48
N LEU A 290 -2.15 -3.39 11.27
CA LEU A 290 -3.59 -3.67 11.39
C LEU A 290 -4.38 -2.47 11.93
N LEU A 291 -3.78 -1.68 12.82
CA LEU A 291 -4.39 -0.45 13.33
C LEU A 291 -4.54 0.59 12.22
N GLU A 292 -3.50 0.80 11.40
CA GLU A 292 -3.55 1.75 10.28
C GLU A 292 -4.51 1.28 9.18
N GLU A 293 -4.55 -0.02 8.85
CA GLU A 293 -5.54 -0.60 7.94
C GLU A 293 -6.97 -0.38 8.44
N LYS A 294 -7.21 -0.55 9.75
CA LYS A 294 -8.53 -0.32 10.36
C LYS A 294 -8.94 1.15 10.28
N LYS A 295 -8.01 2.09 10.54
CA LYS A 295 -8.24 3.52 10.37
C LYS A 295 -8.56 3.87 8.91
N ALA A 296 -7.74 3.39 7.98
CA ALA A 296 -7.93 3.62 6.55
C ALA A 296 -9.29 3.10 6.08
N SER A 297 -9.66 1.87 6.46
CA SER A 297 -10.96 1.28 6.11
C SER A 297 -12.14 2.12 6.63
N TYR A 298 -12.00 2.69 7.83
CA TYR A 298 -13.04 3.53 8.42
C TYR A 298 -13.16 4.88 7.69
N ILE A 299 -12.03 5.48 7.33
CA ILE A 299 -11.97 6.72 6.55
C ILE A 299 -12.58 6.50 5.16
N THR A 300 -12.18 5.45 4.47
CA THR A 300 -12.72 5.11 3.15
C THR A 300 -14.23 4.89 3.19
N ALA A 301 -14.73 4.14 4.19
CA ALA A 301 -16.16 3.91 4.36
C ALA A 301 -16.93 5.22 4.64
N PHE A 302 -16.36 6.13 5.40
CA PHE A 302 -16.95 7.45 5.65
C PHE A 302 -16.99 8.30 4.37
N VAL A 303 -15.93 8.29 3.58
CA VAL A 303 -15.90 8.97 2.26
C VAL A 303 -16.94 8.39 1.31
N GLU A 304 -17.07 7.06 1.23
CA GLU A 304 -18.10 6.40 0.41
C GLU A 304 -19.53 6.80 0.83
N GLU A 305 -19.76 7.04 2.12
CA GLU A 305 -21.07 7.51 2.59
C GLU A 305 -21.35 8.95 2.13
N LEU A 306 -20.35 9.84 2.21
CA LEU A 306 -20.45 11.21 1.72
C LEU A 306 -20.68 11.26 0.20
N GLU A 307 -20.02 10.38 -0.58
CA GLU A 307 -20.18 10.28 -2.02
C GLU A 307 -21.59 9.82 -2.45
N LYS A 308 -22.35 9.12 -1.60
CA LYS A 308 -23.75 8.77 -1.89
C LYS A 308 -24.65 10.00 -1.92
N GLU A 309 -24.39 10.98 -1.08
CA GLU A 309 -25.15 12.22 -1.02
C GLU A 309 -24.66 13.23 -2.06
N ASN A 310 -23.35 13.32 -2.25
CA ASN A 310 -22.68 14.25 -3.16
C ASN A 310 -21.67 13.49 -4.04
N PRO A 311 -22.07 12.91 -5.16
CA PRO A 311 -21.19 12.10 -6.00
C PRO A 311 -20.00 12.88 -6.55
N VAL A 312 -18.81 12.27 -6.45
CA VAL A 312 -17.61 12.81 -7.08
C VAL A 312 -17.56 12.41 -8.55
N THR A 313 -17.43 13.39 -9.42
CA THR A 313 -17.13 13.16 -10.84
C THR A 313 -15.62 13.16 -11.04
N ILE A 314 -15.11 12.13 -11.71
CA ILE A 314 -13.69 11.91 -11.96
C ILE A 314 -13.40 12.21 -13.42
N ASN A 315 -12.37 13.01 -13.68
CA ASN A 315 -11.82 13.20 -15.02
C ASN A 315 -10.71 12.16 -15.27
N THR A 316 -11.12 10.98 -15.73
CA THR A 316 -10.22 9.85 -15.97
C THR A 316 -9.18 10.14 -17.05
N GLU A 317 -9.54 10.91 -18.10
CA GLU A 317 -8.60 11.30 -19.16
C GLU A 317 -7.47 12.19 -18.62
N ALA A 318 -7.80 13.10 -17.69
CA ALA A 318 -6.80 13.91 -17.02
C ALA A 318 -5.90 13.04 -16.15
N TRP A 319 -6.45 12.06 -15.42
CA TRP A 319 -5.66 11.15 -14.59
C TRP A 319 -4.70 10.28 -15.40
N GLU A 320 -5.11 9.79 -16.56
CA GLU A 320 -4.26 8.99 -17.47
C GLU A 320 -3.00 9.73 -17.95
N THR A 321 -2.94 11.06 -17.77
CA THR A 321 -1.71 11.84 -18.06
C THR A 321 -0.69 11.79 -16.92
N VAL A 322 -1.05 11.26 -15.77
CA VAL A 322 -0.18 11.14 -14.58
C VAL A 322 0.49 9.76 -14.61
N ASN A 323 1.81 9.74 -14.67
CA ASN A 323 2.63 8.52 -14.73
C ASN A 323 3.99 8.75 -14.08
N PHE A 324 4.79 7.68 -13.98
CA PHE A 324 6.16 7.70 -13.45
C PHE A 324 7.23 7.51 -14.54
N ASP A 325 6.91 7.78 -15.81
CA ASP A 325 7.83 7.62 -16.94
C ASP A 325 9.12 8.40 -16.75
N GLU A 326 9.01 9.64 -16.21
CA GLU A 326 10.15 10.50 -15.92
C GLU A 326 10.52 10.38 -14.43
N PRO A 327 11.69 9.82 -14.09
CA PRO A 327 12.11 9.67 -12.70
C PRO A 327 12.40 11.02 -12.06
N VAL A 328 12.08 11.17 -10.77
CA VAL A 328 12.50 12.32 -9.95
C VAL A 328 13.95 12.14 -9.51
N PHE A 329 14.28 10.94 -9.04
CA PHE A 329 15.64 10.55 -8.70
C PHE A 329 16.11 9.35 -9.51
N THR A 330 17.40 9.32 -9.79
CA THR A 330 18.09 8.14 -10.29
C THR A 330 19.01 7.57 -9.21
N LYS A 331 19.43 6.33 -9.35
CA LYS A 331 20.40 5.72 -8.43
C LYS A 331 21.69 6.55 -8.29
N ASN A 332 22.16 7.18 -9.39
CA ASN A 332 23.36 8.00 -9.36
C ASN A 332 23.20 9.29 -8.54
N ASP A 333 21.99 9.82 -8.45
CA ASP A 333 21.70 11.02 -7.68
C ASP A 333 21.87 10.79 -6.19
N ILE A 334 21.40 9.65 -5.71
CA ILE A 334 21.42 9.30 -4.29
C ILE A 334 22.81 8.84 -3.85
N VAL A 335 23.52 8.05 -4.66
CA VAL A 335 24.87 7.57 -4.33
C VAL A 335 25.89 8.72 -4.26
N GLN A 336 25.70 9.81 -4.99
CA GLN A 336 26.60 10.98 -4.95
C GLN A 336 26.34 11.92 -3.75
N SER A 337 25.18 11.79 -3.10
CA SER A 337 24.79 12.60 -1.95
C SER A 337 25.18 12.00 -0.59
N GLN A 338 25.68 10.77 -0.57
CA GLN A 338 26.21 10.07 0.60
C GLN A 338 27.75 10.19 0.66
#